data_dd99944d72c7bf1ed2a893e32f316890
#
_entry.id   dd99944d72c7bf1ed2a893e32f316890
#
_cell.length_a   1.000
_cell.length_b   1.000
_cell.length_c   1.000
_cell.angle_alpha   90.00
_cell.angle_beta   90.00
_cell.angle_gamma   90.00
#
_symmetry.space_group_name_H-M   'P 1'
#
loop_
_entity.id
_entity.type
_entity.pdbx_description
1 polymer ?
#
loop_
_entity_poly.entity_id
_entity_poly.type
_entity_poly.pdbx_seq_one_letter_code
_entity_poly.pdbx_strand_id
1 'polypeptide(L)'
;MKIAVYSIAETLFEGEADELIAQTPNGQITVLNEHIPLITTITGPYISVVKGGKGPIEIPIQNGVLEVRPQSEVVALVELA
;
A
#
# COMPACT_ATOMS: atom_id res chain seq x y z
N MET A 1 7.05 -7.07 6.16
CA MET A 1 7.61 -5.94 5.40
C MET A 1 7.24 -4.63 6.07
N LYS A 2 8.00 -3.61 5.80
CA LYS A 2 7.75 -2.30 6.34
C LYS A 2 6.89 -1.50 5.37
N ILE A 3 5.76 -0.99 5.83
CA ILE A 3 4.81 -0.27 5.01
C ILE A 3 4.58 1.12 5.58
N ALA A 4 4.58 2.12 4.71
CA ALA A 4 4.20 3.48 5.07
C ALA A 4 3.20 4.00 4.03
N VAL A 5 2.10 4.54 4.50
CA VAL A 5 1.07 5.12 3.65
C VAL A 5 0.87 6.56 4.10
N TYR A 6 1.12 7.49 3.18
CA TYR A 6 1.04 8.93 3.46
C TYR A 6 0.02 9.60 2.57
N SER A 7 -0.66 10.61 3.11
CA SER A 7 -1.29 11.64 2.30
C SER A 7 -0.43 12.90 2.42
N ILE A 8 -0.79 13.95 1.70
CA ILE A 8 -0.06 15.22 1.82
C ILE A 8 -0.10 15.73 3.25
N ALA A 9 -1.23 15.53 3.92
CA ALA A 9 -1.46 16.12 5.24
C ALA A 9 -0.99 15.25 6.40
N GLU A 10 -0.94 13.92 6.23
CA GLU A 10 -0.71 13.05 7.38
C GLU A 10 -0.22 11.67 7.01
N THR A 11 0.29 10.97 8.02
CA THR A 11 0.65 9.56 7.93
C THR A 11 -0.58 8.73 8.24
N LEU A 12 -1.01 7.90 7.28
CA LEU A 12 -2.21 7.09 7.43
C LEU A 12 -1.93 5.72 8.01
N PHE A 13 -0.75 5.19 7.73
CA PHE A 13 -0.28 3.92 8.30
C PHE A 13 1.24 3.91 8.26
N GLU A 14 1.86 3.36 9.30
CA GLU A 14 3.29 3.17 9.32
C GLU A 14 3.60 2.01 10.26
N GLY A 15 4.28 0.99 9.75
CA GLY A 15 4.65 -0.16 10.58
C GLY A 15 4.89 -1.40 9.77
N GLU A 16 5.00 -2.53 10.47
CA GLU A 16 5.21 -3.83 9.87
C GLU A 16 3.86 -4.45 9.48
N ALA A 17 3.84 -5.12 8.35
CA ALA A 17 2.66 -5.86 7.91
C ALA A 17 3.08 -7.00 7.00
N ASP A 18 2.15 -7.91 6.72
CA ASP A 18 2.44 -9.11 5.92
C ASP A 18 2.17 -8.88 4.45
N GLU A 19 1.18 -8.06 4.12
CA GLU A 19 0.87 -7.78 2.72
C GLU A 19 0.14 -6.46 2.56
N LEU A 20 0.23 -5.93 1.34
CA LEU A 20 -0.52 -4.75 0.93
C LEU A 20 -1.23 -5.08 -0.37
N ILE A 21 -2.52 -4.78 -0.44
CA ILE A 21 -3.34 -5.04 -1.62
C ILE A 21 -3.85 -3.71 -2.16
N ALA A 22 -3.67 -3.49 -3.45
CA ALA A 22 -4.08 -2.24 -4.10
C ALA A 22 -4.59 -2.50 -5.51
N GLN A 23 -5.33 -1.54 -6.05
CA GLN A 23 -5.79 -1.60 -7.43
C GLN A 23 -4.88 -0.77 -8.32
N THR A 24 -4.46 -1.34 -9.44
CA THR A 24 -3.63 -0.64 -10.41
C THR A 24 -4.36 -0.58 -11.75
N PRO A 25 -3.87 0.19 -12.73
CA PRO A 25 -4.46 0.18 -14.07
C PRO A 25 -4.49 -1.20 -14.72
N ASN A 26 -3.59 -2.10 -14.30
CA ASN A 26 -3.52 -3.45 -14.84
C ASN A 26 -4.24 -4.48 -13.97
N GLY A 27 -4.99 -4.04 -12.96
CA GLY A 27 -5.72 -4.91 -12.05
C GLY A 27 -5.16 -4.85 -10.63
N GLN A 28 -5.61 -5.79 -9.82
CA GLN A 28 -5.21 -5.83 -8.42
C GLN A 28 -3.78 -6.34 -8.28
N ILE A 29 -3.03 -5.70 -7.40
CA ILE A 29 -1.69 -6.15 -7.02
C ILE A 29 -1.69 -6.51 -5.54
N THR A 30 -1.00 -7.62 -5.20
CA THR A 30 -0.76 -8.01 -3.82
C THR A 30 0.74 -8.01 -3.60
N VAL A 31 1.19 -7.16 -2.69
CA VAL A 31 2.62 -7.03 -2.38
C VAL A 31 2.93 -7.83 -1.13
N LEU A 32 3.83 -8.80 -1.27
CA LEU A 32 4.30 -9.65 -0.18
C LEU A 32 5.77 -9.35 0.10
N ASN A 33 6.31 -9.97 1.15
CA ASN A 33 7.74 -9.86 1.46
C ASN A 33 8.57 -10.22 0.23
N GLU A 34 9.64 -9.47 0.00
CA GLU A 34 10.58 -9.70 -1.09
C GLU A 34 9.96 -9.55 -2.48
N HIS A 35 8.89 -8.80 -2.58
CA HIS A 35 8.30 -8.48 -3.86
C HIS A 35 9.32 -7.71 -4.72
N ILE A 36 9.28 -7.96 -6.03
CA ILE A 36 10.16 -7.25 -6.97
C ILE A 36 9.90 -5.75 -6.88
N PRO A 37 10.95 -4.92 -6.82
CA PRO A 37 10.78 -3.47 -6.79
C PRO A 37 10.01 -2.96 -8.01
N LEU A 38 9.09 -2.04 -7.76
CA LEU A 38 8.34 -1.40 -8.84
C LEU A 38 7.73 -0.08 -8.35
N ILE A 39 7.32 0.74 -9.30
CA ILE A 39 6.56 1.96 -9.06
C ILE A 39 5.33 1.90 -9.96
N THR A 40 4.16 2.10 -9.39
CA THR A 40 2.92 2.09 -10.16
C THR A 40 1.91 3.07 -9.57
N THR A 41 1.01 3.56 -10.42
CA THR A 41 -0.13 4.30 -9.92
C THR A 41 -1.14 3.34 -9.33
N ILE A 42 -1.91 3.82 -8.37
CA ILE A 42 -2.97 3.03 -7.73
C ILE A 42 -4.24 3.86 -7.68
N THR A 43 -5.38 3.16 -7.59
CA THR A 43 -6.69 3.80 -7.55
C THR A 43 -7.48 3.25 -6.38
N GLY A 44 -8.58 3.96 -6.04
CA GLY A 44 -9.51 3.47 -5.04
C GLY A 44 -10.25 2.22 -5.44
N PRO A 45 -11.22 1.84 -4.63
CA PRO A 45 -11.77 2.64 -3.52
C PRO A 45 -10.92 2.66 -2.25
N TYR A 46 -10.01 1.70 -2.07
CA TYR A 46 -9.16 1.67 -0.89
C TYR A 46 -7.95 0.79 -1.14
N ILE A 47 -6.96 0.91 -0.25
CA ILE A 47 -5.87 -0.07 -0.16
C ILE A 47 -6.06 -0.85 1.13
N SER A 48 -5.61 -2.10 1.13
CA SER A 48 -5.71 -2.98 2.29
C SER A 48 -4.33 -3.33 2.80
N VAL A 49 -4.14 -3.19 4.11
CA VAL A 49 -2.90 -3.61 4.78
C VAL A 49 -3.27 -4.75 5.71
N VAL A 50 -2.62 -5.90 5.51
CA VAL A 50 -2.89 -7.10 6.29
C VAL A 50 -1.74 -7.35 7.25
N LYS A 51 -2.05 -7.46 8.53
CA LYS A 51 -1.06 -7.60 9.59
C LYS A 51 -1.42 -8.75 10.50
N GLY A 52 -0.61 -9.82 10.45
CA GLY A 52 -0.82 -11.00 11.27
C GLY A 52 -2.13 -11.70 10.94
N GLY A 53 -2.73 -12.36 11.91
CA GLY A 53 -4.01 -13.03 11.72
C GLY A 53 -5.22 -12.11 11.88
N LYS A 54 -5.02 -10.81 11.87
CA LYS A 54 -6.10 -9.83 12.02
C LYS A 54 -6.69 -9.49 10.67
N GLY A 55 -7.92 -9.00 10.68
CA GLY A 55 -8.56 -8.55 9.46
C GLY A 55 -7.82 -7.38 8.83
N PRO A 56 -8.05 -7.11 7.54
CA PRO A 56 -7.34 -6.05 6.85
C PRO A 56 -7.70 -4.66 7.39
N ILE A 57 -6.69 -3.79 7.40
CA ILE A 57 -6.90 -2.36 7.64
C ILE A 57 -7.15 -1.76 6.27
N GLU A 58 -8.33 -1.19 6.05
CA GLU A 58 -8.68 -0.60 4.77
C GLU A 58 -8.58 0.91 4.85
N ILE A 59 -7.80 1.49 3.94
CA ILE A 59 -7.57 2.93 3.89
C ILE A 59 -8.24 3.45 2.61
N PRO A 60 -9.34 4.22 2.73
CA PRO A 60 -10.03 4.75 1.55
C PRO A 60 -9.17 5.77 0.83
N ILE A 61 -9.02 5.59 -0.48
CA ILE A 61 -8.25 6.50 -1.31
C ILE A 61 -8.98 6.77 -2.62
N GLN A 62 -8.64 7.87 -3.27
CA GLN A 62 -9.06 8.14 -4.64
C GLN A 62 -8.02 7.59 -5.60
N ASN A 63 -6.76 7.95 -5.40
CA ASN A 63 -5.65 7.54 -6.24
C ASN A 63 -4.35 7.75 -5.47
N GLY A 64 -3.26 7.32 -6.09
CA GLY A 64 -1.95 7.52 -5.50
C GLY A 64 -0.85 6.86 -6.32
N VAL A 65 0.32 6.83 -5.72
CA VAL A 65 1.50 6.17 -6.27
C VAL A 65 2.03 5.19 -5.24
N LEU A 66 2.32 3.98 -5.69
CA LEU A 66 2.87 2.93 -4.85
C LEU A 66 4.29 2.64 -5.31
N GLU A 67 5.21 2.65 -4.35
CA GLU A 67 6.59 2.27 -4.62
C GLU A 67 6.96 1.06 -3.76
N VAL A 68 7.31 -0.04 -4.41
CA VAL A 68 7.86 -1.22 -3.74
C VAL A 68 9.37 -1.12 -3.88
N ARG A 69 10.06 -1.03 -2.76
CA ARG A 69 11.50 -0.85 -2.69
C ARG A 69 12.20 -2.16 -2.37
N PRO A 70 13.52 -2.24 -2.61
CA PRO A 70 14.30 -3.39 -2.13
C PRO A 70 14.17 -3.56 -0.61
N GLN A 71 14.45 -4.78 -0.13
CA GLN A 71 14.48 -5.10 1.30
C GLN A 71 13.10 -5.01 1.95
N SER A 72 12.07 -5.40 1.21
CA SER A 72 10.72 -5.51 1.73
C SER A 72 10.21 -4.19 2.33
N GLU A 73 10.40 -3.10 1.62
CA GLU A 73 9.95 -1.78 2.04
C GLU A 73 8.96 -1.25 1.01
N VAL A 74 7.82 -0.75 1.49
CA VAL A 74 6.74 -0.28 0.62
C VAL A 74 6.30 1.10 1.07
N VAL A 75 6.17 2.03 0.12
CA VAL A 75 5.70 3.38 0.38
C VAL A 75 4.56 3.69 -0.57
N ALA A 76 3.46 4.19 -0.04
CA ALA A 76 2.35 4.68 -0.84
C ALA A 76 2.07 6.13 -0.49
N LEU A 77 1.98 6.97 -1.51
CA LEU A 77 1.57 8.36 -1.36
C LEU A 77 0.21 8.48 -2.01
N VAL A 78 -0.81 8.83 -1.23
CA VAL A 78 -2.19 8.72 -1.68
C VAL A 78 -2.96 10.01 -1.49
N GLU A 79 -4.02 10.14 -2.28
CA GLU A 79 -5.03 11.18 -2.11
C GLU A 79 -6.24 10.51 -1.46
N LEU A 80 -6.70 11.06 -0.35
CA LEU A 80 -7.81 10.49 0.39
C LEU A 80 -9.13 10.61 -0.38
N ALA A 81 -9.97 9.62 -0.18
CA ALA A 81 -11.31 9.63 -0.77
C ALA A 81 -12.21 10.64 -0.09
#